data_4e02f844c58f2544695aa73da09ca809
#
_entry.id   4e02f844c58f2544695aa73da09ca809
#
_cell.length_a   1.000
_cell.length_b   1.000
_cell.length_c   1.000
_cell.angle_alpha   90.00
_cell.angle_beta   90.00
_cell.angle_gamma   90.00
#
_symmetry.space_group_name_H-M   'P 1'
#
loop_
_entity.id
_entity.type
_entity.pdbx_description
1 polymer ?
#
loop_
_entity_poly.entity_id
_entity_poly.type
_entity_poly.pdbx_seq_one_letter_code
_entity_poly.pdbx_strand_id
1 'polypeptide(L)'
;MNKSNGKIINFKDISKFKHPWAIKNDFLIFKKAEKDYQKYLFFLTKKLNYYFNKNFSVKFWEIILGEFIIGIIHIFYERLLFINKYKKKYKFQISSNTINIKTYEEFRLYSENIHEYIHNYILKHYKNKNFILSKQKKTSEELNSIDINKKNYKESIYKLFYGFRNSISGSTKNHYVIAPSTGLNRDNSFLKKFNIFYIDNKNKSTIDYLLRKKLSKCNQKKYDQKFINLIFKLMPISYLENFDYNYSQILKKYSSTKYLISKYLNDQVRFLSAYLIEKKRKIIRLQHGGNYWIYKYNFFTNFEVRNCTYYLPWGKYHNKNKKCIIFGYSNDLLISDKNFNIKKNKSKCLIFLDRGKQFHRAWNSGFFKNLDMKNNLNINLSPLLKKINNKDFKKNIVLRMHKSNEDFKKHIKENYSNYEISDYDKNLKRILDNSKITVHTYFSTSFVDTIISNIPSILITKIDTNVYNKFSKKILISLMKNHIVFESPTLLYKFIEKNWKNIDKWWHHKNTQLVRKDFLMNYCFENKNLNAHLSNLIKKTNLERRKSF
;
A
#
# COMPACT_ATOMS: atom_id res chain seq x y z
N MET A 1 -41.56 -5.54 -30.13
CA MET A 1 -40.27 -5.09 -29.55
C MET A 1 -40.42 -4.98 -28.01
N ASN A 2 -40.05 -6.02 -27.29
CA ASN A 2 -40.13 -6.03 -25.83
C ASN A 2 -39.04 -5.09 -25.27
N LYS A 3 -39.47 -3.95 -24.71
CA LYS A 3 -38.61 -3.12 -23.88
C LYS A 3 -38.21 -3.91 -22.64
N SER A 4 -37.05 -4.58 -22.66
CA SER A 4 -36.46 -5.12 -21.45
C SER A 4 -36.19 -3.94 -20.51
N ASN A 5 -36.99 -3.77 -19.48
CA ASN A 5 -36.71 -2.89 -18.36
C ASN A 5 -35.42 -3.35 -17.68
N GLY A 6 -34.26 -3.01 -18.24
CA GLY A 6 -32.97 -3.38 -17.69
C GLY A 6 -32.82 -2.78 -16.29
N LYS A 7 -32.58 -3.63 -15.32
CA LYS A 7 -32.34 -3.24 -13.93
C LYS A 7 -31.23 -2.18 -13.89
N ILE A 8 -31.49 -1.06 -13.19
CA ILE A 8 -30.53 0.05 -13.05
C ILE A 8 -29.52 -0.29 -11.96
N ILE A 9 -28.23 -0.10 -12.25
CA ILE A 9 -27.13 -0.25 -11.29
C ILE A 9 -26.53 1.12 -10.98
N ASN A 10 -26.48 1.45 -9.71
CA ASN A 10 -25.71 2.57 -9.17
C ASN A 10 -24.25 2.14 -8.93
N PHE A 11 -23.32 3.08 -8.92
CA PHE A 11 -21.92 2.78 -8.61
C PHE A 11 -21.77 2.04 -7.25
N LYS A 12 -22.50 2.43 -6.23
CA LYS A 12 -22.51 1.79 -4.89
C LYS A 12 -22.94 0.31 -4.93
N ASP A 13 -23.73 -0.08 -5.92
CA ASP A 13 -24.20 -1.48 -6.09
C ASP A 13 -23.14 -2.38 -6.73
N ILE A 14 -22.10 -1.83 -7.31
CA ILE A 14 -21.04 -2.60 -8.01
C ILE A 14 -20.42 -3.64 -7.09
N SER A 15 -20.31 -3.36 -5.80
CA SER A 15 -19.79 -4.30 -4.78
C SER A 15 -20.64 -5.56 -4.61
N LYS A 16 -21.87 -5.58 -5.09
CA LYS A 16 -22.77 -6.75 -5.05
C LYS A 16 -22.51 -7.73 -6.19
N PHE A 17 -21.72 -7.35 -7.21
CA PHE A 17 -21.46 -8.15 -8.39
C PHE A 17 -20.13 -8.91 -8.27
N LYS A 18 -20.10 -10.12 -8.90
CA LYS A 18 -18.87 -10.89 -9.03
C LYS A 18 -17.88 -10.12 -9.91
N HIS A 19 -16.74 -9.81 -9.32
CA HIS A 19 -15.75 -8.96 -9.96
C HIS A 19 -15.20 -9.59 -11.25
N PRO A 20 -15.04 -8.82 -12.35
CA PRO A 20 -14.55 -9.34 -13.63
C PRO A 20 -13.11 -9.86 -13.59
N TRP A 21 -12.28 -9.41 -12.65
CA TRP A 21 -10.92 -9.92 -12.46
C TRP A 21 -10.84 -11.35 -11.92
N ALA A 22 -11.94 -11.90 -11.43
CA ALA A 22 -12.03 -13.32 -11.10
C ALA A 22 -11.98 -14.24 -12.33
N ILE A 23 -11.74 -13.68 -13.52
CA ILE A 23 -11.68 -14.36 -14.80
C ILE A 23 -10.24 -14.78 -15.09
N LYS A 24 -10.03 -15.92 -15.74
CA LYS A 24 -8.76 -16.61 -16.03
C LYS A 24 -7.62 -15.77 -16.70
N ASN A 25 -7.88 -14.54 -17.15
CA ASN A 25 -6.97 -13.74 -18.00
C ASN A 25 -6.29 -12.56 -17.29
N ASP A 26 -6.18 -12.55 -15.97
CA ASP A 26 -5.58 -11.45 -15.19
C ASP A 26 -4.16 -11.09 -15.67
N PHE A 27 -3.39 -12.10 -16.08
CA PHE A 27 -2.02 -11.90 -16.56
C PHE A 27 -1.89 -11.03 -17.83
N LEU A 28 -2.79 -11.21 -18.79
CA LEU A 28 -2.76 -10.44 -20.04
C LEU A 28 -3.09 -8.97 -19.77
N ILE A 29 -3.97 -8.72 -18.82
CA ILE A 29 -4.34 -7.36 -18.42
C ILE A 29 -3.18 -6.66 -17.72
N PHE A 30 -2.44 -7.36 -16.87
CA PHE A 30 -1.23 -6.79 -16.26
C PHE A 30 -0.18 -6.44 -17.29
N LYS A 31 0.14 -7.36 -18.21
CA LYS A 31 1.09 -7.07 -19.29
C LYS A 31 0.65 -5.88 -20.13
N LYS A 32 -0.66 -5.80 -20.42
CA LYS A 32 -1.22 -4.66 -21.15
C LYS A 32 -1.10 -3.37 -20.35
N ALA A 33 -1.46 -3.40 -19.07
CA ALA A 33 -1.35 -2.24 -18.18
C ALA A 33 0.10 -1.75 -18.06
N GLU A 34 1.07 -2.67 -17.97
CA GLU A 34 2.49 -2.34 -17.89
C GLU A 34 3.02 -1.76 -19.21
N LYS A 35 2.58 -2.28 -20.36
CA LYS A 35 2.88 -1.72 -21.68
C LYS A 35 2.31 -0.31 -21.82
N ASP A 36 1.04 -0.11 -21.45
CA ASP A 36 0.41 1.20 -21.52
C ASP A 36 1.01 2.18 -20.50
N TYR A 37 1.43 1.70 -19.34
CA TYR A 37 2.17 2.49 -18.36
C TYR A 37 3.43 3.12 -18.98
N GLN A 38 4.28 2.32 -19.63
CA GLN A 38 5.49 2.83 -20.27
C GLN A 38 5.16 3.82 -21.40
N LYS A 39 4.15 3.51 -22.19
CA LYS A 39 3.67 4.36 -23.28
C LYS A 39 3.22 5.73 -22.79
N TYR A 40 2.37 5.78 -21.76
CA TYR A 40 1.85 7.05 -21.23
C TYR A 40 2.89 7.79 -20.38
N LEU A 41 3.75 7.11 -19.67
CA LEU A 41 4.87 7.73 -18.97
C LEU A 41 5.78 8.49 -19.96
N PHE A 42 6.14 7.87 -21.07
CA PHE A 42 6.96 8.52 -22.11
C PHE A 42 6.26 9.74 -22.73
N PHE A 43 4.97 9.62 -23.01
CA PHE A 43 4.17 10.74 -23.51
C PHE A 43 4.18 11.92 -22.53
N LEU A 44 3.89 11.67 -21.25
CA LEU A 44 3.85 12.69 -20.22
C LEU A 44 5.23 13.31 -19.99
N THR A 45 6.29 12.53 -20.02
CA THR A 45 7.68 13.04 -19.93
C THR A 45 7.92 14.12 -20.98
N LYS A 46 7.60 13.85 -22.24
CA LYS A 46 7.78 14.83 -23.34
C LYS A 46 6.92 16.08 -23.14
N LYS A 47 5.64 15.89 -22.80
CA LYS A 47 4.69 17.00 -22.61
C LYS A 47 5.07 17.91 -21.45
N LEU A 48 5.43 17.33 -20.31
CA LEU A 48 5.76 18.09 -19.11
C LEU A 48 7.14 18.74 -19.21
N ASN A 49 8.13 18.08 -19.80
CA ASN A 49 9.42 18.71 -20.10
C ASN A 49 9.26 19.94 -21.00
N TYR A 50 8.46 19.82 -22.07
CA TYR A 50 8.16 20.94 -22.94
C TYR A 50 7.45 22.08 -22.19
N TYR A 51 6.43 21.75 -21.38
CA TYR A 51 5.65 22.75 -20.65
C TYR A 51 6.47 23.50 -19.59
N PHE A 52 7.27 22.76 -18.79
CA PHE A 52 8.09 23.34 -17.73
C PHE A 52 9.43 23.88 -18.24
N ASN A 53 9.69 23.83 -19.53
CA ASN A 53 11.00 24.16 -20.12
C ASN A 53 12.16 23.45 -19.37
N LYS A 54 12.03 22.11 -19.25
CA LYS A 54 12.99 21.24 -18.56
C LYS A 54 13.39 20.10 -19.49
N ASN A 55 14.52 19.48 -19.18
CA ASN A 55 15.00 18.29 -19.86
C ASN A 55 15.25 17.15 -18.86
N PHE A 56 14.24 16.85 -18.05
CA PHE A 56 14.32 15.75 -17.08
C PHE A 56 14.21 14.39 -17.79
N SER A 57 14.94 13.42 -17.25
CA SER A 57 14.88 12.03 -17.74
C SER A 57 13.48 11.41 -17.55
N VAL A 58 13.19 10.36 -18.32
CA VAL A 58 12.00 9.53 -18.10
C VAL A 58 11.98 9.00 -16.66
N LYS A 59 13.17 8.75 -16.09
CA LYS A 59 13.32 8.25 -14.73
C LYS A 59 12.89 9.26 -13.67
N PHE A 60 13.19 10.53 -13.89
CA PHE A 60 12.69 11.62 -13.04
C PHE A 60 11.16 11.61 -12.98
N TRP A 61 10.52 11.61 -14.14
CA TRP A 61 9.06 11.63 -14.23
C TRP A 61 8.43 10.30 -13.78
N GLU A 62 9.13 9.18 -13.95
CA GLU A 62 8.69 7.90 -13.40
C GLU A 62 8.54 7.97 -11.88
N ILE A 63 9.49 8.58 -11.18
CA ILE A 63 9.42 8.72 -9.72
C ILE A 63 8.24 9.61 -9.30
N ILE A 64 8.00 10.69 -10.01
CA ILE A 64 6.90 11.62 -9.72
C ILE A 64 5.55 10.98 -10.04
N LEU A 65 5.38 10.49 -11.26
CA LEU A 65 4.07 10.14 -11.83
C LEU A 65 3.76 8.64 -11.83
N GLY A 66 4.76 7.78 -11.66
CA GLY A 66 4.63 6.37 -12.00
C GLY A 66 3.51 5.64 -11.27
N GLU A 67 3.40 5.80 -9.96
CA GLU A 67 2.33 5.16 -9.21
C GLU A 67 0.95 5.75 -9.51
N PHE A 68 0.89 7.05 -9.82
CA PHE A 68 -0.34 7.71 -10.24
C PHE A 68 -0.82 7.15 -11.60
N ILE A 69 0.06 7.07 -12.59
CA ILE A 69 -0.27 6.58 -13.94
C ILE A 69 -0.75 5.13 -13.87
N ILE A 70 0.00 4.24 -13.22
CA ILE A 70 -0.38 2.83 -13.13
C ILE A 70 -1.69 2.65 -12.34
N GLY A 71 -1.92 3.49 -11.32
CA GLY A 71 -3.16 3.51 -10.56
C GLY A 71 -4.36 3.80 -11.45
N ILE A 72 -4.29 4.85 -12.26
CA ILE A 72 -5.37 5.20 -13.21
C ILE A 72 -5.56 4.07 -14.24
N ILE A 73 -4.49 3.54 -14.82
CA ILE A 73 -4.57 2.47 -15.81
C ILE A 73 -5.30 1.24 -15.23
N HIS A 74 -4.95 0.83 -14.03
CA HIS A 74 -5.58 -0.33 -13.39
C HIS A 74 -7.07 -0.08 -13.11
N ILE A 75 -7.41 1.07 -12.53
CA ILE A 75 -8.80 1.43 -12.26
C ILE A 75 -9.60 1.50 -13.58
N PHE A 76 -9.02 2.13 -14.59
CA PHE A 76 -9.66 2.25 -15.89
C PHE A 76 -9.97 0.88 -16.53
N TYR A 77 -9.00 -0.01 -16.59
CA TYR A 77 -9.21 -1.35 -17.14
C TYR A 77 -10.23 -2.15 -16.35
N GLU A 78 -10.16 -2.06 -15.05
CA GLU A 78 -11.12 -2.72 -14.19
C GLU A 78 -12.55 -2.24 -14.44
N ARG A 79 -12.76 -0.93 -14.46
CA ARG A 79 -14.09 -0.35 -14.72
C ARG A 79 -14.56 -0.67 -16.13
N LEU A 80 -13.67 -0.63 -17.11
CA LEU A 80 -14.00 -0.98 -18.49
C LEU A 80 -14.45 -2.45 -18.62
N LEU A 81 -13.76 -3.37 -17.98
CA LEU A 81 -14.13 -4.78 -17.96
C LEU A 81 -15.47 -5.02 -17.27
N PHE A 82 -15.69 -4.35 -16.14
CA PHE A 82 -16.96 -4.42 -15.43
C PHE A 82 -18.12 -3.96 -16.32
N ILE A 83 -17.99 -2.78 -16.92
CA ILE A 83 -19.01 -2.23 -17.82
C ILE A 83 -19.25 -3.17 -18.99
N ASN A 84 -18.21 -3.66 -19.65
CA ASN A 84 -18.33 -4.55 -20.81
C ASN A 84 -19.01 -5.87 -20.45
N LYS A 85 -18.78 -6.42 -19.25
CA LYS A 85 -19.40 -7.66 -18.78
C LYS A 85 -20.90 -7.50 -18.53
N TYR A 86 -21.31 -6.37 -17.98
CA TYR A 86 -22.67 -6.21 -17.48
C TYR A 86 -23.57 -5.31 -18.35
N LYS A 87 -23.02 -4.56 -19.33
CA LYS A 87 -23.77 -3.61 -20.18
C LYS A 87 -24.92 -4.22 -20.98
N LYS A 88 -24.90 -5.52 -21.26
CA LYS A 88 -26.01 -6.20 -21.97
C LYS A 88 -27.24 -6.43 -21.09
N LYS A 89 -27.03 -6.56 -19.77
CA LYS A 89 -28.07 -6.95 -18.79
C LYS A 89 -28.58 -5.76 -17.96
N TYR A 90 -27.79 -4.69 -17.86
CA TYR A 90 -28.04 -3.61 -16.91
C TYR A 90 -27.83 -2.24 -17.56
N LYS A 91 -28.59 -1.27 -17.08
CA LYS A 91 -28.35 0.16 -17.34
C LYS A 91 -27.56 0.75 -16.17
N PHE A 92 -26.61 1.62 -16.43
CA PHE A 92 -25.78 2.23 -15.39
C PHE A 92 -26.26 3.64 -15.10
N GLN A 93 -26.32 4.00 -13.83
CA GLN A 93 -26.61 5.37 -13.41
C GLN A 93 -25.31 6.17 -13.33
N ILE A 94 -25.30 7.37 -13.91
CA ILE A 94 -24.16 8.28 -13.91
C ILE A 94 -24.40 9.40 -12.91
N SER A 95 -23.45 9.64 -12.02
CA SER A 95 -23.39 10.83 -11.17
C SER A 95 -22.54 11.94 -11.82
N SER A 96 -22.79 13.21 -11.44
CA SER A 96 -22.10 14.38 -11.99
C SER A 96 -20.96 14.88 -11.09
N ASN A 97 -20.29 14.00 -10.35
CA ASN A 97 -19.27 14.38 -9.38
C ASN A 97 -18.03 14.98 -10.05
N THR A 98 -17.53 16.07 -9.50
CA THR A 98 -16.21 16.64 -9.80
C THR A 98 -15.23 16.19 -8.72
N ILE A 99 -13.98 15.96 -9.08
CA ILE A 99 -12.92 15.56 -8.14
C ILE A 99 -11.74 16.50 -8.30
N ASN A 100 -11.29 17.07 -7.18
CA ASN A 100 -10.07 17.85 -7.08
C ASN A 100 -9.07 17.07 -6.23
N ILE A 101 -7.91 16.77 -6.79
CA ILE A 101 -6.84 16.00 -6.13
C ILE A 101 -5.66 16.93 -5.92
N LYS A 102 -5.35 17.25 -4.67
CA LYS A 102 -4.23 18.14 -4.35
C LYS A 102 -2.89 17.39 -4.37
N THR A 103 -2.87 16.19 -3.79
CA THR A 103 -1.66 15.37 -3.61
C THR A 103 -1.90 13.92 -4.06
N TYR A 104 -0.83 13.16 -4.24
CA TYR A 104 -0.95 11.73 -4.51
C TYR A 104 -1.50 10.95 -3.31
N GLU A 105 -1.23 11.40 -2.10
CA GLU A 105 -1.83 10.82 -0.89
C GLU A 105 -3.35 10.94 -0.94
N GLU A 106 -3.89 12.08 -1.37
CA GLU A 106 -5.34 12.24 -1.58
C GLU A 106 -5.86 11.30 -2.66
N PHE A 107 -5.16 11.16 -3.80
CA PHE A 107 -5.51 10.18 -4.82
C PHE A 107 -5.64 8.76 -4.25
N ARG A 108 -4.79 8.40 -3.29
CA ARG A 108 -4.86 7.11 -2.62
C ARG A 108 -6.00 7.01 -1.58
N LEU A 109 -6.29 8.10 -0.89
CA LEU A 109 -7.32 8.15 0.16
C LEU A 109 -8.73 8.16 -0.43
N TYR A 110 -8.94 8.94 -1.48
CA TYR A 110 -10.24 9.07 -2.17
C TYR A 110 -10.47 7.99 -3.25
N SER A 111 -9.94 6.81 -3.03
CA SER A 111 -9.99 5.74 -4.04
C SER A 111 -11.40 5.40 -4.51
N GLU A 112 -12.41 5.42 -3.64
CA GLU A 112 -13.81 5.14 -4.00
C GLU A 112 -14.36 6.21 -4.96
N ASN A 113 -14.18 7.48 -4.65
CA ASN A 113 -14.64 8.59 -5.47
C ASN A 113 -13.93 8.62 -6.83
N ILE A 114 -12.64 8.26 -6.85
CA ILE A 114 -11.85 8.16 -8.09
C ILE A 114 -12.35 7.01 -8.96
N HIS A 115 -12.68 5.87 -8.36
CA HIS A 115 -13.27 4.73 -9.09
C HIS A 115 -14.63 5.08 -9.66
N GLU A 116 -15.48 5.79 -8.92
CA GLU A 116 -16.77 6.28 -9.40
C GLU A 116 -16.58 7.28 -10.54
N TYR A 117 -15.66 8.23 -10.38
CA TYR A 117 -15.34 9.21 -11.41
C TYR A 117 -14.88 8.55 -12.71
N ILE A 118 -13.94 7.60 -12.63
CA ILE A 118 -13.44 6.88 -13.80
C ILE A 118 -14.53 6.01 -14.43
N HIS A 119 -15.38 5.38 -13.61
CA HIS A 119 -16.54 4.62 -14.10
C HIS A 119 -17.50 5.52 -14.93
N ASN A 120 -17.88 6.64 -14.36
CA ASN A 120 -18.74 7.63 -15.03
C ASN A 120 -18.08 8.22 -16.28
N TYR A 121 -16.78 8.45 -16.23
CA TYR A 121 -16.00 8.92 -17.38
C TYR A 121 -16.02 7.91 -18.53
N ILE A 122 -15.83 6.62 -18.25
CA ILE A 122 -15.88 5.54 -19.24
C ILE A 122 -17.28 5.47 -19.87
N LEU A 123 -18.33 5.52 -19.08
CA LEU A 123 -19.71 5.49 -19.57
C LEU A 123 -19.99 6.67 -20.51
N LYS A 124 -19.54 7.88 -20.18
CA LYS A 124 -19.74 9.09 -21.00
C LYS A 124 -18.94 9.10 -22.30
N HIS A 125 -17.70 8.60 -22.29
CA HIS A 125 -16.75 8.82 -23.38
C HIS A 125 -16.46 7.60 -24.24
N TYR A 126 -16.73 6.36 -23.78
CA TYR A 126 -16.37 5.12 -24.48
C TYR A 126 -17.57 4.41 -25.11
N LYS A 127 -18.43 5.19 -25.82
CA LYS A 127 -19.55 4.70 -26.67
C LYS A 127 -20.44 3.64 -25.99
N ASN A 128 -20.87 3.91 -24.79
CA ASN A 128 -21.80 3.03 -24.11
C ASN A 128 -23.19 3.67 -24.11
N LYS A 129 -24.10 3.16 -24.96
CA LYS A 129 -25.48 3.70 -25.07
C LYS A 129 -26.39 3.28 -23.89
N ASN A 130 -25.92 2.46 -22.98
CA ASN A 130 -26.72 1.86 -21.91
C ASN A 130 -26.55 2.56 -20.56
N PHE A 131 -26.62 3.88 -20.54
CA PHE A 131 -26.61 4.64 -19.29
C PHE A 131 -27.81 5.58 -19.19
N ILE A 132 -28.22 5.85 -17.98
CA ILE A 132 -29.26 6.84 -17.64
C ILE A 132 -28.57 7.92 -16.82
N LEU A 133 -28.74 9.18 -17.23
CA LEU A 133 -28.34 10.32 -16.41
C LEU A 133 -29.28 10.38 -15.20
N SER A 134 -28.74 10.31 -13.99
CA SER A 134 -29.54 10.58 -12.83
C SER A 134 -29.85 12.08 -12.80
N LYS A 135 -31.13 12.41 -12.71
CA LYS A 135 -31.59 13.75 -12.30
C LYS A 135 -31.37 13.92 -10.80
N GLN A 136 -30.15 13.73 -10.30
CA GLN A 136 -29.87 14.10 -8.92
C GLN A 136 -29.80 15.63 -8.85
N LYS A 137 -30.66 16.22 -8.00
CA LYS A 137 -30.48 17.57 -7.48
C LYS A 137 -29.00 17.71 -7.10
N LYS A 138 -28.38 18.80 -7.50
CA LYS A 138 -27.11 19.25 -6.96
C LYS A 138 -27.24 19.35 -5.45
N THR A 139 -27.00 18.29 -4.73
CA THR A 139 -26.49 18.43 -3.39
C THR A 139 -25.04 18.83 -3.61
N SER A 140 -24.79 20.11 -3.45
CA SER A 140 -23.47 20.64 -3.14
C SER A 140 -23.10 20.15 -1.75
N GLU A 141 -22.92 18.85 -1.58
CA GLU A 141 -21.91 18.38 -0.66
C GLU A 141 -20.60 18.83 -1.30
N GLU A 142 -20.21 20.06 -0.99
CA GLU A 142 -18.81 20.39 -0.80
C GLU A 142 -18.26 19.14 -0.13
N LEU A 143 -17.35 18.44 -0.81
CA LEU A 143 -16.46 17.49 -0.15
C LEU A 143 -15.81 18.33 0.95
N ASN A 144 -16.50 18.42 2.09
CA ASN A 144 -15.96 18.95 3.31
C ASN A 144 -14.65 18.21 3.42
N SER A 145 -13.60 18.95 3.17
CA SER A 145 -12.23 18.52 3.37
C SER A 145 -12.29 17.76 4.69
N ILE A 146 -12.26 16.43 4.59
CA ILE A 146 -12.15 15.57 5.78
C ILE A 146 -11.04 16.22 6.54
N ASP A 147 -11.37 16.78 7.66
CA ASP A 147 -10.55 17.72 8.39
C ASP A 147 -9.23 17.03 8.73
N ILE A 148 -8.28 17.14 7.81
CA ILE A 148 -6.91 16.66 7.97
C ILE A 148 -6.29 17.39 9.17
N ASN A 149 -6.92 18.48 9.64
CA ASN A 149 -6.48 19.28 10.75
C ASN A 149 -6.46 18.53 12.09
N LYS A 150 -7.30 17.52 12.33
CA LYS A 150 -7.18 16.68 13.54
C LYS A 150 -5.93 15.80 13.57
N LYS A 151 -5.33 15.48 12.41
CA LYS A 151 -4.02 14.81 12.33
C LYS A 151 -2.84 15.78 12.51
N ASN A 152 -3.05 17.06 12.30
CA ASN A 152 -2.01 18.08 12.29
C ASN A 152 -1.43 18.39 13.69
N TYR A 153 -2.07 18.01 14.79
CA TYR A 153 -1.51 18.30 16.12
C TYR A 153 -0.22 17.53 16.38
N LYS A 154 -0.18 16.24 16.04
CA LYS A 154 1.06 15.46 16.11
C LYS A 154 2.09 15.92 15.06
N GLU A 155 1.64 16.22 13.85
CA GLU A 155 2.51 16.79 12.80
C GLU A 155 3.01 18.19 13.15
N SER A 156 2.22 19.03 13.82
CA SER A 156 2.62 20.37 14.27
C SER A 156 3.63 20.30 15.41
N ILE A 157 3.49 19.37 16.35
CA ILE A 157 4.48 19.09 17.39
C ILE A 157 5.76 18.52 16.76
N TYR A 158 5.66 17.60 15.79
CA TYR A 158 6.80 17.14 15.01
C TYR A 158 7.45 18.29 14.24
N LYS A 159 6.68 19.20 13.63
CA LYS A 159 7.17 20.40 12.92
C LYS A 159 7.96 21.34 13.84
N LEU A 160 7.43 21.63 15.02
CA LEU A 160 8.11 22.47 16.02
C LEU A 160 9.40 21.82 16.52
N PHE A 161 9.36 20.58 16.93
CA PHE A 161 10.54 19.87 17.45
C PHE A 161 11.65 19.71 16.41
N TYR A 162 11.31 19.39 15.16
CA TYR A 162 12.29 19.13 14.10
C TYR A 162 12.75 20.39 13.37
N GLY A 163 11.91 21.41 13.26
CA GLY A 163 12.31 22.73 12.78
C GLY A 163 13.33 23.38 13.71
N PHE A 164 13.10 23.31 15.00
CA PHE A 164 13.99 23.83 16.05
C PHE A 164 15.33 23.09 16.09
N ARG A 165 15.33 21.78 15.97
CA ARG A 165 16.54 20.94 16.01
C ARG A 165 17.43 21.10 14.78
N ASN A 166 16.85 21.33 13.60
CA ASN A 166 17.61 21.63 12.37
C ASN A 166 18.22 23.05 12.41
N SER A 167 17.62 23.97 13.17
CA SER A 167 18.15 25.33 13.39
C SER A 167 19.35 25.32 14.33
N ILE A 168 19.36 24.46 15.34
CA ILE A 168 20.42 24.34 16.34
C ILE A 168 21.65 23.57 15.78
N SER A 169 21.47 22.70 14.77
CA SER A 169 22.58 21.85 14.28
C SER A 169 23.61 22.58 13.43
N GLY A 170 23.46 23.87 13.15
CA GLY A 170 24.48 24.73 12.49
C GLY A 170 25.04 24.24 11.15
N SER A 171 24.66 23.07 10.68
CA SER A 171 25.14 22.46 9.46
C SER A 171 24.35 22.97 8.26
N THR A 172 24.91 23.93 7.54
CA THR A 172 24.36 24.51 6.31
C THR A 172 24.25 23.54 5.13
N LYS A 173 24.70 22.29 5.27
CA LYS A 173 24.74 21.31 4.17
C LYS A 173 23.98 20.02 4.51
N ASN A 174 22.77 19.86 3.94
CA ASN A 174 21.93 18.66 4.04
C ASN A 174 22.49 17.48 3.20
N HIS A 175 23.75 17.03 3.47
CA HIS A 175 24.38 15.97 2.70
C HIS A 175 23.68 14.62 2.89
N TYR A 176 23.18 14.35 4.08
CA TYR A 176 22.52 13.12 4.45
C TYR A 176 21.11 13.42 4.93
N VAL A 177 20.11 12.85 4.29
CA VAL A 177 18.70 13.10 4.59
C VAL A 177 17.98 11.80 4.85
N ILE A 178 17.14 11.78 5.88
CA ILE A 178 16.30 10.66 6.24
C ILE A 178 14.83 11.09 6.23
N ALA A 179 13.98 10.30 5.55
CA ALA A 179 12.54 10.55 5.57
C ALA A 179 11.94 10.17 6.93
N PRO A 180 10.98 10.94 7.47
CA PRO A 180 10.44 10.76 8.82
C PRO A 180 9.84 9.37 9.08
N SER A 181 9.34 8.72 8.02
CA SER A 181 8.63 7.43 8.09
C SER A 181 9.54 6.20 8.16
N THR A 182 10.86 6.36 8.30
CA THR A 182 11.78 5.21 8.25
C THR A 182 11.71 4.29 9.48
N GLY A 183 11.31 4.82 10.64
CA GLY A 183 11.33 4.09 11.91
C GLY A 183 12.75 3.74 12.41
N LEU A 184 13.79 4.32 11.84
CA LEU A 184 15.17 4.09 12.28
C LEU A 184 15.44 4.85 13.57
N ASN A 185 15.96 4.14 14.59
CA ASN A 185 16.41 4.78 15.83
C ASN A 185 17.66 5.65 15.57
N ARG A 186 17.57 6.93 15.91
CA ARG A 186 18.62 7.93 15.68
C ARG A 186 19.62 8.04 16.83
N ASP A 187 19.51 7.23 17.88
CA ASP A 187 20.47 7.26 19.00
C ASP A 187 21.86 6.81 18.58
N ASN A 188 22.00 6.15 17.43
CA ASN A 188 23.28 5.85 16.81
C ASN A 188 23.99 7.13 16.35
N SER A 189 25.24 7.31 16.76
CA SER A 189 26.09 8.48 16.45
C SER A 189 26.19 8.76 14.95
N PHE A 190 26.16 7.73 14.10
CA PHE A 190 26.19 7.88 12.65
C PHE A 190 24.89 8.47 12.11
N LEU A 191 23.72 8.02 12.57
CA LEU A 191 22.42 8.51 12.12
C LEU A 191 22.08 9.90 12.67
N LYS A 192 22.76 10.35 13.72
CA LYS A 192 22.69 11.74 14.20
C LYS A 192 23.15 12.76 13.15
N LYS A 193 24.00 12.34 12.20
CA LYS A 193 24.48 13.18 11.08
C LYS A 193 23.44 13.38 9.99
N PHE A 194 22.30 12.65 10.03
CA PHE A 194 21.24 12.76 9.04
C PHE A 194 20.22 13.81 9.46
N ASN A 195 19.97 14.74 8.57
CA ASN A 195 18.89 15.71 8.71
C ASN A 195 17.54 15.05 8.37
N ILE A 196 16.50 15.39 9.11
CA ILE A 196 15.16 14.94 8.80
C ILE A 196 14.62 15.74 7.62
N PHE A 197 14.09 15.02 6.65
CA PHE A 197 13.48 15.63 5.48
C PHE A 197 12.18 16.34 5.86
N TYR A 198 12.09 17.63 5.52
CA TYR A 198 10.90 18.43 5.72
C TYR A 198 10.77 19.51 4.64
N ILE A 199 9.60 19.59 4.02
CA ILE A 199 9.18 20.69 3.13
C ILE A 199 7.85 21.24 3.64
N ASP A 200 7.71 22.58 3.58
CA ASP A 200 6.46 23.23 3.90
C ASP A 200 5.44 23.06 2.76
N ASN A 201 4.25 22.54 3.10
CA ASN A 201 3.16 22.31 2.15
C ASN A 201 2.21 23.52 2.04
N LYS A 202 2.70 24.74 2.14
CA LYS A 202 1.85 25.94 1.98
C LYS A 202 1.33 26.12 0.56
N ASN A 203 0.72 25.08 0.04
CA ASN A 203 0.29 25.06 -1.32
C ASN A 203 -1.18 25.51 -1.43
N LYS A 204 -1.41 26.65 -2.04
CA LYS A 204 -2.72 27.29 -2.22
C LYS A 204 -3.24 27.26 -3.66
N SER A 205 -2.62 26.53 -4.58
CA SER A 205 -3.05 26.60 -5.97
C SER A 205 -4.34 25.83 -6.20
N THR A 206 -5.13 26.37 -7.09
CA THR A 206 -6.34 25.79 -7.64
C THR A 206 -6.04 25.02 -8.92
N ILE A 207 -6.97 24.20 -9.37
CA ILE A 207 -6.87 23.52 -10.67
C ILE A 207 -6.99 24.53 -11.81
N ASP A 208 -6.01 24.53 -12.70
CA ASP A 208 -6.08 25.24 -13.99
C ASP A 208 -6.67 24.34 -15.08
N TYR A 209 -7.97 24.44 -15.29
CA TYR A 209 -8.68 23.64 -16.27
C TYR A 209 -8.27 23.95 -17.73
N LEU A 210 -7.88 25.20 -18.02
CA LEU A 210 -7.44 25.61 -19.36
C LEU A 210 -6.08 25.00 -19.68
N LEU A 211 -5.15 25.07 -18.75
CA LEU A 211 -3.87 24.41 -18.82
C LEU A 211 -4.01 22.92 -19.06
N ARG A 212 -4.81 22.23 -18.23
CA ARG A 212 -5.05 20.79 -18.33
C ARG A 212 -5.64 20.40 -19.69
N LYS A 213 -6.59 21.18 -20.20
CA LYS A 213 -7.19 21.01 -21.54
C LYS A 213 -6.14 21.20 -22.64
N LYS A 214 -5.27 22.21 -22.53
CA LYS A 214 -4.17 22.47 -23.49
C LYS A 214 -3.18 21.31 -23.50
N LEU A 215 -2.72 20.88 -22.34
CA LEU A 215 -1.71 19.80 -22.21
C LEU A 215 -2.26 18.43 -22.63
N SER A 216 -3.54 18.20 -22.44
CA SER A 216 -4.16 16.92 -22.82
C SER A 216 -4.33 16.74 -24.33
N LYS A 217 -4.18 17.77 -25.17
CA LYS A 217 -4.26 17.64 -26.64
C LYS A 217 -3.15 16.74 -27.18
N CYS A 218 -3.54 15.74 -27.98
CA CYS A 218 -2.63 14.80 -28.61
C CYS A 218 -3.09 14.46 -30.03
N ASN A 219 -2.24 14.74 -31.00
CA ASN A 219 -2.54 14.48 -32.42
C ASN A 219 -1.99 13.12 -32.90
N GLN A 220 -1.34 12.33 -32.02
CA GLN A 220 -0.74 11.06 -32.40
C GLN A 220 -1.74 9.92 -32.24
N LYS A 221 -2.07 9.25 -33.35
CA LYS A 221 -3.04 8.11 -33.40
C LYS A 221 -2.73 6.96 -32.43
N LYS A 222 -1.45 6.76 -32.05
CA LYS A 222 -1.05 5.70 -31.13
C LYS A 222 -1.53 5.91 -29.68
N TYR A 223 -1.97 7.13 -29.32
CA TYR A 223 -2.46 7.44 -27.98
C TYR A 223 -3.98 7.60 -28.00
N ASP A 224 -4.64 7.11 -26.94
CA ASP A 224 -6.06 7.36 -26.72
C ASP A 224 -6.25 8.76 -26.11
N GLN A 225 -6.77 9.68 -26.92
CA GLN A 225 -7.02 11.06 -26.51
C GLN A 225 -7.94 11.17 -25.29
N LYS A 226 -8.95 10.28 -25.20
CA LYS A 226 -9.88 10.26 -24.07
C LYS A 226 -9.17 9.83 -22.79
N PHE A 227 -8.30 8.85 -22.88
CA PHE A 227 -7.51 8.40 -21.74
C PHE A 227 -6.49 9.46 -21.29
N ILE A 228 -5.85 10.18 -22.21
CA ILE A 228 -4.97 11.31 -21.87
C ILE A 228 -5.76 12.41 -21.14
N ASN A 229 -6.95 12.76 -21.64
CA ASN A 229 -7.83 13.71 -20.97
C ASN A 229 -8.16 13.28 -19.54
N LEU A 230 -8.40 11.98 -19.32
CA LEU A 230 -8.64 11.42 -17.98
C LEU A 230 -7.42 11.59 -17.06
N ILE A 231 -6.21 11.28 -17.57
CA ILE A 231 -4.96 11.45 -16.82
C ILE A 231 -4.81 12.90 -16.35
N PHE A 232 -4.93 13.89 -17.25
CA PHE A 232 -4.78 15.30 -16.90
C PHE A 232 -5.90 15.80 -15.97
N LYS A 233 -7.12 15.32 -16.12
CA LYS A 233 -8.23 15.65 -15.19
C LYS A 233 -7.99 15.17 -13.77
N LEU A 234 -7.37 14.01 -13.59
CA LEU A 234 -7.11 13.40 -12.30
C LEU A 234 -5.70 13.68 -11.76
N MET A 235 -4.85 14.37 -12.51
CA MET A 235 -3.48 14.64 -12.09
C MET A 235 -3.45 15.47 -10.81
N PRO A 236 -2.70 15.06 -9.78
CA PRO A 236 -2.54 15.86 -8.58
C PRO A 236 -2.03 17.27 -8.88
N ILE A 237 -2.58 18.26 -8.20
CA ILE A 237 -2.14 19.66 -8.31
C ILE A 237 -0.63 19.77 -8.00
N SER A 238 -0.15 18.99 -7.04
CA SER A 238 1.27 18.93 -6.68
C SER A 238 2.20 18.55 -7.85
N TYR A 239 1.69 17.84 -8.87
CA TYR A 239 2.48 17.35 -10.00
C TYR A 239 2.37 18.22 -11.25
N LEU A 240 1.45 19.14 -11.30
CA LEU A 240 1.24 20.02 -12.44
C LEU A 240 1.28 21.49 -12.04
N GLU A 241 0.21 22.02 -11.47
CA GLU A 241 0.10 23.45 -11.15
C GLU A 241 1.14 23.94 -10.13
N ASN A 242 1.52 23.06 -9.21
CA ASN A 242 2.48 23.35 -8.15
C ASN A 242 3.84 22.69 -8.33
N PHE A 243 4.09 22.12 -9.49
CA PHE A 243 5.35 21.42 -9.74
C PHE A 243 6.57 22.30 -9.49
N ASP A 244 6.61 23.50 -10.09
CA ASP A 244 7.75 24.41 -9.98
C ASP A 244 7.96 24.89 -8.55
N TYR A 245 6.88 25.16 -7.82
CA TYR A 245 6.99 25.51 -6.40
C TYR A 245 7.61 24.36 -5.59
N ASN A 246 7.06 23.15 -5.70
CA ASN A 246 7.56 21.99 -4.98
C ASN A 246 9.02 21.68 -5.33
N TYR A 247 9.36 21.75 -6.61
CA TYR A 247 10.71 21.49 -7.07
C TYR A 247 11.70 22.59 -6.63
N SER A 248 11.30 23.85 -6.63
CA SER A 248 12.11 24.97 -6.13
C SER A 248 12.46 24.81 -4.64
N GLN A 249 11.53 24.32 -3.82
CA GLN A 249 11.81 24.01 -2.41
C GLN A 249 12.90 22.94 -2.25
N ILE A 250 12.92 21.92 -3.13
CA ILE A 250 14.00 20.91 -3.16
C ILE A 250 15.33 21.57 -3.50
N LEU A 251 15.37 22.40 -4.54
CA LEU A 251 16.60 23.08 -4.95
C LEU A 251 17.12 24.00 -3.84
N LYS A 252 16.25 24.76 -3.19
CA LYS A 252 16.62 25.70 -2.14
C LYS A 252 17.18 25.00 -0.90
N LYS A 253 16.54 23.91 -0.44
CA LYS A 253 16.87 23.29 0.86
C LYS A 253 17.78 22.07 0.74
N TYR A 254 17.70 21.32 -0.38
CA TYR A 254 18.29 19.98 -0.51
C TYR A 254 19.20 19.81 -1.72
N SER A 255 19.63 20.91 -2.36
CA SER A 255 20.53 20.85 -3.52
C SER A 255 21.88 20.18 -3.22
N SER A 256 22.34 20.22 -1.99
CA SER A 256 23.60 19.58 -1.55
C SER A 256 23.43 18.11 -1.11
N THR A 257 22.19 17.58 -1.06
CA THR A 257 21.93 16.22 -0.57
C THR A 257 22.62 15.18 -1.43
N LYS A 258 23.39 14.28 -0.82
CA LYS A 258 24.10 13.16 -1.45
C LYS A 258 23.37 11.83 -1.26
N TYR A 259 22.73 11.66 -0.12
CA TYR A 259 22.04 10.44 0.30
C TYR A 259 20.64 10.73 0.83
N LEU A 260 19.67 9.93 0.37
CA LEU A 260 18.33 9.89 0.93
C LEU A 260 18.04 8.46 1.41
N ILE A 261 17.61 8.33 2.66
CA ILE A 261 17.06 7.09 3.19
C ILE A 261 15.55 7.27 3.32
N SER A 262 14.77 6.39 2.73
CA SER A 262 13.30 6.46 2.79
C SER A 262 12.65 5.09 2.81
N LYS A 263 11.47 5.03 3.41
CA LYS A 263 10.60 3.84 3.46
C LYS A 263 9.38 4.02 2.56
N TYR A 264 8.83 5.23 2.52
CA TYR A 264 7.67 5.60 1.71
C TYR A 264 8.02 6.70 0.72
N LEU A 265 7.27 6.73 -0.40
CA LEU A 265 7.26 7.83 -1.35
C LEU A 265 5.99 8.65 -1.15
N ASN A 266 5.97 9.55 -0.17
CA ASN A 266 5.00 10.63 -0.18
C ASN A 266 5.39 11.69 -1.23
N ASP A 267 4.51 12.63 -1.55
CA ASP A 267 4.76 13.62 -2.61
C ASP A 267 6.10 14.33 -2.45
N GLN A 268 6.42 14.77 -1.24
CA GLN A 268 7.65 15.50 -0.96
C GLN A 268 8.90 14.64 -1.17
N VAL A 269 8.87 13.39 -0.67
CA VAL A 269 9.98 12.44 -0.85
C VAL A 269 10.15 12.06 -2.32
N ARG A 270 9.08 12.10 -3.14
CA ARG A 270 9.16 11.89 -4.59
C ARG A 270 9.97 12.98 -5.27
N PHE A 271 9.70 14.25 -4.97
CA PHE A 271 10.45 15.36 -5.56
C PHE A 271 11.93 15.29 -5.22
N LEU A 272 12.28 15.03 -3.96
CA LEU A 272 13.68 14.85 -3.58
C LEU A 272 14.29 13.60 -4.26
N SER A 273 13.57 12.48 -4.31
CA SER A 273 14.06 11.27 -4.97
C SER A 273 14.30 11.49 -6.47
N ALA A 274 13.37 12.16 -7.16
CA ALA A 274 13.50 12.49 -8.57
C ALA A 274 14.73 13.39 -8.82
N TYR A 275 14.91 14.43 -8.00
CA TYR A 275 16.08 15.31 -8.05
C TYR A 275 17.40 14.52 -7.87
N LEU A 276 17.45 13.63 -6.87
CA LEU A 276 18.68 12.87 -6.57
C LEU A 276 19.03 11.89 -7.70
N ILE A 277 18.04 11.22 -8.30
CA ILE A 277 18.28 10.34 -9.44
C ILE A 277 18.80 11.12 -10.63
N GLU A 278 18.21 12.28 -10.93
CA GLU A 278 18.67 13.16 -12.02
C GLU A 278 20.11 13.60 -11.82
N LYS A 279 20.49 13.87 -10.56
CA LYS A 279 21.87 14.21 -10.18
C LYS A 279 22.78 13.01 -9.93
N LYS A 280 22.36 11.78 -10.30
CA LYS A 280 23.10 10.52 -10.09
C LYS A 280 23.55 10.31 -8.64
N ARG A 281 22.74 10.80 -7.67
CA ARG A 281 22.99 10.68 -6.24
C ARG A 281 22.33 9.43 -5.67
N LYS A 282 22.59 9.10 -4.42
CA LYS A 282 22.23 7.82 -3.83
C LYS A 282 20.88 7.86 -3.12
N ILE A 283 20.02 6.91 -3.43
CA ILE A 283 18.75 6.65 -2.73
C ILE A 283 18.79 5.24 -2.15
N ILE A 284 18.66 5.16 -0.84
CA ILE A 284 18.54 3.91 -0.09
C ILE A 284 17.06 3.77 0.31
N ARG A 285 16.43 2.70 -0.15
CA ARG A 285 15.02 2.44 0.13
C ARG A 285 14.85 1.21 1.01
N LEU A 286 14.08 1.36 2.08
CA LEU A 286 13.76 0.29 3.02
C LEU A 286 12.42 -0.35 2.63
N GLN A 287 12.34 -1.67 2.66
CA GLN A 287 11.05 -2.37 2.57
C GLN A 287 10.12 -1.91 3.70
N HIS A 288 8.83 -1.73 3.42
CA HIS A 288 7.88 -1.22 4.42
C HIS A 288 6.66 -2.12 4.67
N GLY A 289 6.52 -3.23 3.96
CA GLY A 289 5.37 -4.11 4.11
C GLY A 289 5.72 -5.60 4.05
N GLY A 290 5.01 -6.42 4.83
CA GLY A 290 5.25 -7.86 4.93
C GLY A 290 4.83 -8.64 3.69
N ASN A 291 3.99 -8.07 2.82
CA ASN A 291 3.50 -8.72 1.61
C ASN A 291 4.39 -8.53 0.37
N TYR A 292 5.53 -7.90 0.52
CA TYR A 292 6.50 -7.72 -0.56
C TYR A 292 7.01 -9.06 -1.06
N TRP A 293 7.15 -9.19 -2.38
CA TRP A 293 7.70 -10.36 -3.06
C TRP A 293 6.89 -11.66 -2.93
N ILE A 294 5.77 -11.63 -2.23
CA ILE A 294 4.90 -12.80 -2.06
C ILE A 294 4.10 -13.06 -3.35
N TYR A 295 3.63 -11.98 -3.96
CA TYR A 295 2.71 -12.05 -5.09
C TYR A 295 3.43 -12.10 -6.43
N LYS A 296 2.84 -12.79 -7.40
CA LYS A 296 3.37 -12.94 -8.76
C LYS A 296 3.49 -11.59 -9.48
N TYR A 297 2.52 -10.72 -9.25
CA TYR A 297 2.49 -9.38 -9.80
C TYR A 297 2.44 -8.37 -8.67
N ASN A 298 3.50 -7.60 -8.54
CA ASN A 298 3.58 -6.52 -7.57
C ASN A 298 4.31 -5.34 -8.21
N PHE A 299 3.54 -4.50 -8.88
CA PHE A 299 4.08 -3.29 -9.50
C PHE A 299 4.82 -2.43 -8.48
N PHE A 300 4.23 -2.28 -7.28
CA PHE A 300 4.76 -1.38 -6.26
C PHE A 300 6.16 -1.78 -5.79
N THR A 301 6.38 -3.05 -5.47
CA THR A 301 7.72 -3.55 -5.10
C THR A 301 8.73 -3.35 -6.22
N ASN A 302 8.34 -3.70 -7.45
CA ASN A 302 9.19 -3.53 -8.63
C ASN A 302 9.48 -2.04 -8.90
N PHE A 303 8.50 -1.17 -8.68
CA PHE A 303 8.64 0.27 -8.81
C PHE A 303 9.64 0.83 -7.79
N GLU A 304 9.56 0.43 -6.52
CA GLU A 304 10.48 0.87 -5.48
C GLU A 304 11.92 0.44 -5.77
N VAL A 305 12.14 -0.82 -6.12
CA VAL A 305 13.47 -1.36 -6.47
C VAL A 305 14.03 -0.66 -7.72
N ARG A 306 13.19 -0.43 -8.70
CA ARG A 306 13.59 0.24 -9.95
C ARG A 306 14.03 1.68 -9.71
N ASN A 307 13.39 2.36 -8.73
CA ASN A 307 13.52 3.78 -8.43
C ASN A 307 14.40 4.09 -7.21
N CYS A 308 15.39 3.26 -6.92
CA CYS A 308 16.42 3.52 -5.92
C CYS A 308 17.80 3.08 -6.40
N THR A 309 18.83 3.49 -5.67
CA THR A 309 20.20 2.98 -5.87
C THR A 309 20.37 1.65 -5.15
N TYR A 310 19.94 1.60 -3.89
CA TYR A 310 19.96 0.39 -3.07
C TYR A 310 18.60 0.17 -2.45
N TYR A 311 18.13 -1.08 -2.53
CA TYR A 311 16.91 -1.52 -1.88
C TYR A 311 17.25 -2.49 -0.75
N LEU A 312 16.68 -2.27 0.42
CA LEU A 312 16.95 -3.02 1.63
C LEU A 312 15.75 -3.92 1.99
N PRO A 313 15.68 -5.14 1.45
CA PRO A 313 14.63 -6.10 1.74
C PRO A 313 14.79 -6.73 3.12
N TRP A 314 13.69 -7.25 3.66
CA TRP A 314 13.67 -7.93 4.95
C TRP A 314 14.22 -9.37 4.91
N GLY A 315 14.26 -10.01 3.72
CA GLY A 315 14.67 -11.41 3.58
C GLY A 315 15.66 -11.66 2.45
N LYS A 316 16.12 -12.90 2.36
CA LYS A 316 17.14 -13.31 1.38
C LYS A 316 16.60 -13.56 -0.04
N TYR A 317 15.30 -13.76 -0.19
CA TYR A 317 14.68 -14.14 -1.46
C TYR A 317 15.01 -13.19 -2.64
N HIS A 318 15.41 -11.96 -2.34
CA HIS A 318 15.62 -10.88 -3.32
C HIS A 318 17.05 -10.74 -3.81
N ASN A 319 17.93 -11.64 -3.41
CA ASN A 319 19.36 -11.54 -3.68
C ASN A 319 19.72 -11.60 -5.19
N LYS A 320 18.76 -11.94 -6.05
CA LYS A 320 18.95 -11.96 -7.51
C LYS A 320 19.01 -10.58 -8.17
N ASN A 321 18.55 -9.53 -7.49
CA ASN A 321 18.61 -8.16 -8.00
C ASN A 321 19.82 -7.44 -7.41
N LYS A 322 20.77 -7.01 -8.25
CA LYS A 322 22.00 -6.31 -7.84
C LYS A 322 21.79 -5.08 -6.95
N LYS A 323 20.59 -4.47 -6.99
CA LYS A 323 20.23 -3.35 -6.12
C LYS A 323 19.78 -3.78 -4.73
N CYS A 324 19.38 -5.05 -4.56
CA CYS A 324 18.89 -5.56 -3.30
C CYS A 324 20.05 -6.00 -2.40
N ILE A 325 20.18 -5.34 -1.25
CA ILE A 325 21.15 -5.70 -0.21
C ILE A 325 20.36 -6.23 0.96
N ILE A 326 20.57 -7.49 1.30
CA ILE A 326 19.87 -8.16 2.40
C ILE A 326 20.07 -7.36 3.69
N PHE A 327 18.97 -6.93 4.30
CA PHE A 327 19.04 -6.02 5.44
C PHE A 327 18.38 -6.57 6.70
N GLY A 328 17.27 -7.28 6.55
CA GLY A 328 16.46 -7.76 7.65
C GLY A 328 15.41 -6.75 8.13
N TYR A 329 14.67 -7.14 9.13
CA TYR A 329 13.56 -6.40 9.70
C TYR A 329 13.80 -6.09 11.18
N SER A 330 13.49 -4.87 11.58
CA SER A 330 13.39 -4.48 12.98
C SER A 330 11.94 -4.53 13.41
N ASN A 331 11.63 -5.33 14.38
CA ASN A 331 10.30 -5.37 14.97
C ASN A 331 10.19 -4.32 16.08
N ASP A 332 9.76 -3.10 15.70
CA ASP A 332 9.62 -1.99 16.64
C ASP A 332 8.61 -2.26 17.76
N LEU A 333 7.68 -3.20 17.56
CA LEU A 333 6.70 -3.59 18.58
C LEU A 333 7.33 -4.34 19.76
N LEU A 334 8.48 -4.98 19.54
CA LEU A 334 9.11 -5.85 20.53
C LEU A 334 10.46 -5.34 21.03
N ILE A 335 11.14 -4.48 20.26
CA ILE A 335 12.49 -3.98 20.61
C ILE A 335 12.44 -3.00 21.78
N SER A 336 11.31 -2.35 22.05
CA SER A 336 11.22 -1.35 23.13
C SER A 336 11.28 -1.92 24.55
N ASP A 337 11.18 -3.26 24.72
CA ASP A 337 11.26 -3.88 26.04
C ASP A 337 12.13 -5.13 26.04
N LYS A 338 13.27 -5.03 26.66
CA LYS A 338 14.12 -6.16 27.06
C LYS A 338 13.41 -7.16 27.98
N ASN A 339 12.21 -6.83 28.45
CA ASN A 339 11.40 -7.59 29.41
C ASN A 339 10.06 -8.04 28.80
N PHE A 340 10.07 -8.64 27.59
CA PHE A 340 8.89 -9.35 27.12
C PHE A 340 8.72 -10.63 27.93
N ASN A 341 8.26 -10.47 29.17
CA ASN A 341 7.87 -11.59 30.03
C ASN A 341 6.63 -12.22 29.39
N ILE A 342 6.81 -13.40 28.81
CA ILE A 342 5.71 -14.25 28.36
C ILE A 342 4.87 -14.58 29.59
N LYS A 343 3.76 -13.88 29.81
CA LYS A 343 2.82 -14.20 30.86
C LYS A 343 2.38 -15.66 30.71
N LYS A 344 2.52 -16.46 31.79
CA LYS A 344 2.17 -17.89 31.79
C LYS A 344 0.69 -18.17 31.45
N ASN A 345 -0.23 -17.20 31.60
CA ASN A 345 -1.68 -17.38 31.44
C ASN A 345 -2.24 -16.64 30.22
N LYS A 346 -1.74 -16.96 29.04
CA LYS A 346 -2.33 -16.44 27.79
C LYS A 346 -3.63 -17.17 27.46
N SER A 347 -4.70 -16.44 27.23
CA SER A 347 -6.03 -17.02 26.98
C SER A 347 -6.68 -16.55 25.69
N LYS A 348 -6.23 -15.44 25.07
CA LYS A 348 -6.95 -14.81 23.96
C LYS A 348 -6.54 -15.38 22.59
N CYS A 349 -7.53 -15.54 21.72
CA CYS A 349 -7.34 -15.77 20.27
C CYS A 349 -7.54 -14.44 19.55
N LEU A 350 -6.45 -13.84 19.08
CA LEU A 350 -6.50 -12.55 18.41
C LEU A 350 -6.65 -12.74 16.90
N ILE A 351 -7.76 -12.28 16.32
CA ILE A 351 -8.04 -12.37 14.89
C ILE A 351 -7.82 -11.01 14.24
N PHE A 352 -6.81 -10.92 13.38
CA PHE A 352 -6.53 -9.72 12.59
C PHE A 352 -7.46 -9.66 11.39
N LEU A 353 -8.27 -8.63 11.35
CA LEU A 353 -9.17 -8.35 10.23
C LEU A 353 -8.47 -7.48 9.19
N ASP A 354 -8.72 -7.75 7.92
CA ASP A 354 -8.28 -6.88 6.85
C ASP A 354 -9.02 -5.53 6.89
N ARG A 355 -8.57 -4.58 6.08
CA ARG A 355 -8.97 -3.15 6.13
C ARG A 355 -10.42 -2.84 5.76
N GLY A 356 -11.26 -3.81 5.43
CA GLY A 356 -12.60 -3.55 4.94
C GLY A 356 -12.62 -3.11 3.46
N LYS A 357 -13.75 -2.61 2.96
CA LYS A 357 -13.89 -2.17 1.57
C LYS A 357 -12.72 -1.28 1.15
N GLN A 358 -11.81 -1.80 0.34
CA GLN A 358 -10.88 -0.99 -0.41
C GLN A 358 -11.14 -1.24 -1.88
N PHE A 359 -11.71 -0.23 -2.54
CA PHE A 359 -11.67 -0.21 -3.98
C PHE A 359 -10.18 -0.22 -4.37
N HIS A 360 -9.75 -1.34 -4.84
CA HIS A 360 -8.56 -1.58 -5.64
C HIS A 360 -7.24 -0.93 -5.20
N ARG A 361 -6.47 -1.70 -4.48
CA ARG A 361 -5.01 -1.53 -4.43
C ARG A 361 -4.32 -2.57 -5.31
N ALA A 362 -4.88 -2.86 -6.47
CA ALA A 362 -4.31 -3.84 -7.39
C ALA A 362 -2.85 -3.51 -7.75
N TRP A 363 -2.55 -2.24 -7.92
CA TRP A 363 -1.18 -1.77 -8.16
C TRP A 363 -0.24 -1.87 -6.96
N ASN A 364 -0.77 -1.89 -5.73
CA ASN A 364 0.06 -1.98 -4.52
C ASN A 364 0.45 -3.40 -4.15
N SER A 365 -0.42 -4.38 -4.43
CA SER A 365 -0.27 -5.74 -3.91
C SER A 365 -0.34 -6.83 -4.96
N GLY A 366 -0.58 -6.50 -6.22
CA GLY A 366 -0.80 -7.52 -7.25
C GLY A 366 -2.07 -8.34 -7.03
N PHE A 367 -3.01 -7.85 -6.23
CA PHE A 367 -4.15 -8.59 -5.71
C PHE A 367 -5.45 -8.21 -6.38
N PHE A 368 -5.92 -9.01 -7.31
CA PHE A 368 -7.24 -8.85 -7.91
C PHE A 368 -8.33 -9.68 -7.21
N LYS A 369 -7.97 -10.69 -6.44
CA LYS A 369 -8.95 -11.58 -5.80
C LYS A 369 -9.46 -11.11 -4.45
N ASN A 370 -8.76 -10.19 -3.78
CA ASN A 370 -9.22 -9.58 -2.53
C ASN A 370 -10.17 -8.39 -2.74
N LEU A 371 -10.70 -8.25 -3.94
CA LEU A 371 -11.60 -7.17 -4.32
C LEU A 371 -12.98 -7.30 -3.69
N ASP A 372 -13.26 -8.45 -3.15
CA ASP A 372 -14.51 -8.72 -2.47
C ASP A 372 -14.23 -9.00 -0.99
N MET A 373 -14.00 -7.94 -0.23
CA MET A 373 -13.73 -8.08 1.20
C MET A 373 -14.96 -8.50 1.99
N LYS A 374 -16.18 -8.21 1.53
CA LYS A 374 -17.37 -8.90 2.01
C LYS A 374 -17.23 -10.40 1.78
N ASN A 375 -16.70 -10.82 0.62
CA ASN A 375 -16.42 -12.22 0.34
C ASN A 375 -15.22 -12.74 1.15
N ASN A 376 -14.20 -11.96 1.42
CA ASN A 376 -13.08 -12.40 2.25
C ASN A 376 -13.50 -12.54 3.73
N LEU A 377 -14.29 -11.63 4.26
CA LEU A 377 -14.94 -11.79 5.55
C LEU A 377 -15.93 -12.95 5.54
N ASN A 378 -16.77 -13.05 4.52
CA ASN A 378 -17.74 -14.14 4.40
C ASN A 378 -17.09 -15.49 4.12
N ILE A 379 -15.97 -15.52 3.35
CA ILE A 379 -15.25 -16.77 3.04
C ILE A 379 -14.35 -17.19 4.19
N ASN A 380 -13.65 -16.27 4.83
CA ASN A 380 -12.61 -16.60 5.80
C ASN A 380 -13.03 -16.42 7.26
N LEU A 381 -13.76 -15.38 7.59
CA LEU A 381 -14.10 -15.06 8.98
C LEU A 381 -15.49 -15.53 9.38
N SER A 382 -16.52 -15.20 8.60
CA SER A 382 -17.89 -15.50 8.96
C SER A 382 -18.15 -17.00 9.15
N PRO A 383 -17.64 -17.91 8.28
CA PRO A 383 -17.75 -19.34 8.50
C PRO A 383 -16.97 -19.83 9.74
N LEU A 384 -15.84 -19.19 10.05
CA LEU A 384 -15.09 -19.47 11.27
C LEU A 384 -15.93 -19.11 12.49
N LEU A 385 -16.37 -17.85 12.60
CA LEU A 385 -17.08 -17.34 13.77
C LEU A 385 -18.47 -18.00 13.97
N LYS A 386 -19.17 -18.34 12.88
CA LYS A 386 -20.46 -19.05 12.96
C LYS A 386 -20.36 -20.47 13.49
N LYS A 387 -19.23 -21.13 13.29
CA LYS A 387 -19.00 -22.52 13.73
C LYS A 387 -18.49 -22.66 15.16
N ILE A 388 -18.14 -21.54 15.80
CA ILE A 388 -17.66 -21.57 17.18
C ILE A 388 -18.84 -21.74 18.14
N ASN A 389 -19.11 -22.98 18.49
CA ASN A 389 -20.15 -23.37 19.45
C ASN A 389 -19.60 -23.44 20.89
N ASN A 390 -18.30 -23.62 21.06
CA ASN A 390 -17.66 -23.69 22.38
C ASN A 390 -17.70 -22.29 23.03
N LYS A 391 -18.52 -22.16 24.09
CA LYS A 391 -18.71 -20.91 24.82
C LYS A 391 -17.41 -20.36 25.42
N ASP A 392 -16.54 -21.22 25.93
CA ASP A 392 -15.28 -20.82 26.55
C ASP A 392 -14.26 -20.31 25.53
N PHE A 393 -14.19 -20.95 24.38
CA PHE A 393 -13.34 -20.46 23.29
C PHE A 393 -13.89 -19.13 22.74
N LYS A 394 -15.22 -18.99 22.59
CA LYS A 394 -15.86 -17.78 22.08
C LYS A 394 -15.55 -16.54 22.92
N LYS A 395 -15.56 -16.64 24.25
CA LYS A 395 -15.21 -15.55 25.19
C LYS A 395 -13.77 -15.09 25.06
N ASN A 396 -12.91 -15.91 24.50
CA ASN A 396 -11.49 -15.63 24.35
C ASN A 396 -11.12 -15.02 22.99
N ILE A 397 -12.07 -14.83 22.10
CA ILE A 397 -11.82 -14.24 20.77
C ILE A 397 -11.82 -12.73 20.85
N VAL A 398 -10.78 -12.13 20.29
CA VAL A 398 -10.64 -10.68 20.10
C VAL A 398 -10.52 -10.40 18.59
N LEU A 399 -11.41 -9.57 18.05
CA LEU A 399 -11.36 -9.13 16.67
C LEU A 399 -10.56 -7.83 16.58
N ARG A 400 -9.35 -7.90 16.02
CA ARG A 400 -8.48 -6.74 15.83
C ARG A 400 -8.74 -6.10 14.49
N MET A 401 -9.27 -4.89 14.52
CA MET A 401 -9.49 -4.11 13.30
C MET A 401 -8.20 -3.43 12.85
N HIS A 402 -7.99 -3.41 11.54
CA HIS A 402 -7.04 -2.50 10.92
C HIS A 402 -7.67 -1.08 10.87
N LYS A 403 -6.83 -0.06 10.68
CA LYS A 403 -7.31 1.30 10.35
C LYS A 403 -8.19 1.22 9.10
N SER A 404 -9.49 1.10 9.30
CA SER A 404 -10.51 0.87 8.28
C SER A 404 -11.42 2.09 8.14
N ASN A 405 -12.27 2.08 7.09
CA ASN A 405 -13.32 3.08 6.98
C ASN A 405 -14.42 2.84 8.04
N GLU A 406 -15.19 3.86 8.36
CA GLU A 406 -16.23 3.81 9.38
C GLU A 406 -17.35 2.80 9.04
N ASP A 407 -17.72 2.66 7.75
CA ASP A 407 -18.70 1.67 7.30
C ASP A 407 -18.31 0.24 7.66
N PHE A 408 -17.03 -0.10 7.53
CA PHE A 408 -16.53 -1.42 7.88
C PHE A 408 -16.54 -1.63 9.40
N LYS A 409 -16.15 -0.61 10.15
CA LYS A 409 -16.22 -0.66 11.62
C LYS A 409 -17.65 -0.85 12.08
N LYS A 410 -18.59 -0.08 11.51
CA LYS A 410 -20.02 -0.22 11.78
C LYS A 410 -20.51 -1.64 11.48
N HIS A 411 -20.16 -2.17 10.29
CA HIS A 411 -20.51 -3.53 9.91
C HIS A 411 -19.98 -4.59 10.90
N ILE A 412 -18.73 -4.47 11.35
CA ILE A 412 -18.15 -5.41 12.33
C ILE A 412 -18.86 -5.28 13.66
N LYS A 413 -19.11 -4.08 14.15
CA LYS A 413 -19.82 -3.85 15.43
C LYS A 413 -21.26 -4.39 15.41
N GLU A 414 -21.98 -4.21 14.31
CA GLU A 414 -23.36 -4.69 14.17
C GLU A 414 -23.47 -6.22 14.03
N ASN A 415 -22.56 -6.85 13.31
CA ASN A 415 -22.67 -8.28 13.00
C ASN A 415 -21.86 -9.19 13.92
N TYR A 416 -20.95 -8.63 14.73
CA TYR A 416 -20.03 -9.38 15.60
C TYR A 416 -19.92 -8.78 17.00
N SER A 417 -21.00 -8.15 17.48
CA SER A 417 -21.07 -7.52 18.82
C SER A 417 -20.81 -8.51 19.98
N ASN A 418 -21.00 -9.81 19.75
CA ASN A 418 -20.77 -10.87 20.74
C ASN A 418 -19.28 -11.16 21.00
N TYR A 419 -18.37 -10.49 20.26
CA TYR A 419 -16.92 -10.67 20.39
C TYR A 419 -16.28 -9.40 20.92
N GLU A 420 -15.18 -9.54 21.65
CA GLU A 420 -14.35 -8.40 22.00
C GLU A 420 -13.76 -7.76 20.74
N ILE A 421 -14.00 -6.45 20.54
CA ILE A 421 -13.49 -5.71 19.40
C ILE A 421 -12.38 -4.78 19.85
N SER A 422 -11.20 -4.95 19.25
CA SER A 422 -10.03 -4.10 19.48
C SER A 422 -9.83 -3.16 18.31
N ASP A 423 -10.00 -1.85 18.55
CA ASP A 423 -9.71 -0.82 17.56
C ASP A 423 -8.21 -0.70 17.26
N TYR A 424 -7.88 -0.18 16.06
CA TYR A 424 -6.49 -0.01 15.61
C TYR A 424 -5.65 0.85 16.57
N ASP A 425 -6.26 1.85 17.22
CA ASP A 425 -5.55 2.80 18.08
C ASP A 425 -5.13 2.21 19.44
N LYS A 426 -5.67 1.04 19.81
CA LYS A 426 -5.26 0.34 21.02
C LYS A 426 -3.84 -0.23 20.86
N ASN A 427 -3.08 -0.20 21.94
CA ASN A 427 -1.70 -0.73 21.96
C ASN A 427 -1.68 -2.22 21.59
N LEU A 428 -1.13 -2.52 20.42
CA LEU A 428 -1.06 -3.88 19.88
C LEU A 428 -0.21 -4.80 20.78
N LYS A 429 0.88 -4.29 21.35
CA LYS A 429 1.75 -5.05 22.23
C LYS A 429 0.98 -5.61 23.43
N ARG A 430 0.22 -4.76 24.14
CA ARG A 430 -0.58 -5.17 25.29
C ARG A 430 -1.59 -6.28 24.96
N ILE A 431 -2.13 -6.24 23.73
CA ILE A 431 -3.07 -7.26 23.26
C ILE A 431 -2.34 -8.57 22.94
N LEU A 432 -1.18 -8.48 22.28
CA LEU A 432 -0.35 -9.64 21.97
C LEU A 432 0.17 -10.34 23.24
N ASP A 433 0.46 -9.60 24.29
CA ASP A 433 0.93 -10.15 25.58
C ASP A 433 -0.09 -11.12 26.19
N ASN A 434 -1.38 -10.92 25.92
CA ASN A 434 -2.46 -11.79 26.39
C ASN A 434 -2.90 -12.83 25.34
N SER A 435 -2.29 -12.82 24.14
CA SER A 435 -2.70 -13.68 23.04
C SER A 435 -2.02 -15.04 23.11
N LYS A 436 -2.81 -16.10 23.19
CA LYS A 436 -2.37 -17.48 23.09
C LYS A 436 -2.06 -17.87 21.65
N ILE A 437 -2.85 -17.34 20.71
CA ILE A 437 -2.70 -17.54 19.28
C ILE A 437 -3.18 -16.32 18.51
N THR A 438 -2.57 -16.05 17.36
CA THR A 438 -3.02 -15.03 16.42
C THR A 438 -3.47 -15.68 15.12
N VAL A 439 -4.56 -15.16 14.56
CA VAL A 439 -5.12 -15.60 13.28
C VAL A 439 -5.15 -14.39 12.34
N HIS A 440 -4.52 -14.51 11.19
CA HIS A 440 -4.45 -13.47 10.18
C HIS A 440 -5.32 -13.84 8.99
N THR A 441 -6.27 -12.99 8.65
CA THR A 441 -7.17 -13.22 7.49
C THR A 441 -6.54 -12.82 6.16
N TYR A 442 -5.33 -12.25 6.20
CA TYR A 442 -4.57 -11.84 5.01
C TYR A 442 -3.07 -11.77 5.34
N PHE A 443 -2.23 -11.83 4.31
CA PHE A 443 -0.80 -11.68 4.46
C PHE A 443 -0.43 -10.21 4.74
N SER A 444 -0.06 -9.92 5.97
CA SER A 444 0.17 -8.55 6.46
C SER A 444 1.52 -8.40 7.16
N THR A 445 1.90 -7.15 7.43
CA THR A 445 3.04 -6.88 8.32
C THR A 445 2.81 -7.46 9.71
N SER A 446 1.57 -7.41 10.23
CA SER A 446 1.25 -8.00 11.53
C SER A 446 1.49 -9.52 11.59
N PHE A 447 1.27 -10.24 10.47
CA PHE A 447 1.62 -11.66 10.40
C PHE A 447 3.14 -11.86 10.51
N VAL A 448 3.91 -11.02 9.81
CA VAL A 448 5.38 -11.03 9.91
C VAL A 448 5.82 -10.72 11.34
N ASP A 449 5.25 -9.68 11.96
CA ASP A 449 5.56 -9.28 13.34
C ASP A 449 5.35 -10.43 14.33
N THR A 450 4.21 -11.10 14.25
CA THR A 450 3.88 -12.19 15.19
C THR A 450 4.73 -13.43 14.96
N ILE A 451 5.05 -13.76 13.70
CA ILE A 451 5.97 -14.87 13.35
C ILE A 451 7.39 -14.59 13.84
N ILE A 452 7.92 -13.39 13.63
CA ILE A 452 9.26 -12.98 14.12
C ILE A 452 9.30 -13.08 15.64
N SER A 453 8.27 -12.58 16.31
CA SER A 453 8.15 -12.58 17.78
C SER A 453 7.93 -13.96 18.38
N ASN A 454 7.93 -15.00 17.58
CA ASN A 454 7.67 -16.37 17.98
C ASN A 454 6.32 -16.57 18.73
N ILE A 455 5.32 -15.78 18.36
CA ILE A 455 3.94 -15.93 18.84
C ILE A 455 3.24 -16.96 17.95
N PRO A 456 2.49 -17.94 18.52
CA PRO A 456 1.69 -18.86 17.73
C PRO A 456 0.80 -18.11 16.72
N SER A 457 1.01 -18.33 15.43
CA SER A 457 0.41 -17.52 14.36
C SER A 457 -0.10 -18.39 13.24
N ILE A 458 -1.30 -18.09 12.77
CA ILE A 458 -1.94 -18.79 11.66
C ILE A 458 -2.38 -17.75 10.61
N LEU A 459 -2.19 -18.11 9.34
CA LEU A 459 -2.67 -17.35 8.19
C LEU A 459 -3.76 -18.13 7.47
N ILE A 460 -4.92 -17.49 7.22
CA ILE A 460 -5.96 -18.04 6.35
C ILE A 460 -5.76 -17.43 4.96
N THR A 461 -5.44 -18.26 3.98
CA THR A 461 -5.32 -17.83 2.58
C THR A 461 -5.43 -19.02 1.63
N LYS A 462 -6.03 -18.81 0.45
CA LYS A 462 -5.99 -19.80 -0.62
C LYS A 462 -4.66 -19.73 -1.36
N ILE A 463 -3.98 -20.87 -1.51
CA ILE A 463 -2.70 -20.96 -2.21
C ILE A 463 -2.97 -21.09 -3.72
N ASP A 464 -3.19 -19.96 -4.38
CA ASP A 464 -3.50 -19.89 -5.81
C ASP A 464 -2.24 -19.58 -6.64
N THR A 465 -1.95 -20.41 -7.64
CA THR A 465 -0.82 -20.24 -8.57
C THR A 465 -0.90 -18.96 -9.41
N ASN A 466 -2.09 -18.40 -9.58
CA ASN A 466 -2.27 -17.15 -10.32
C ASN A 466 -1.94 -15.92 -9.46
N VAL A 467 -1.96 -16.07 -8.14
CA VAL A 467 -1.78 -15.00 -7.16
C VAL A 467 -0.35 -14.98 -6.63
N TYR A 468 0.14 -16.13 -6.19
CA TYR A 468 1.47 -16.24 -5.58
C TYR A 468 2.54 -16.56 -6.63
N ASN A 469 3.75 -16.04 -6.45
CA ASN A 469 4.86 -16.49 -7.27
C ASN A 469 5.26 -17.93 -6.91
N LYS A 470 6.04 -18.58 -7.79
CA LYS A 470 6.42 -20.00 -7.64
C LYS A 470 7.11 -20.31 -6.31
N PHE A 471 7.98 -19.40 -5.87
CA PHE A 471 8.75 -19.57 -4.64
C PHE A 471 7.87 -19.39 -3.39
N SER A 472 7.06 -18.34 -3.34
CA SER A 472 6.11 -18.10 -2.25
C SER A 472 5.13 -19.24 -2.09
N LYS A 473 4.64 -19.78 -3.22
CA LYS A 473 3.77 -20.95 -3.21
C LYS A 473 4.43 -22.14 -2.51
N LYS A 474 5.70 -22.44 -2.82
CA LYS A 474 6.46 -23.54 -2.20
C LYS A 474 6.52 -23.37 -0.67
N ILE A 475 6.84 -22.17 -0.21
CA ILE A 475 6.93 -21.88 1.24
C ILE A 475 5.54 -21.92 1.90
N LEU A 476 4.51 -21.35 1.27
CA LEU A 476 3.15 -21.42 1.82
C LEU A 476 2.64 -22.86 1.96
N ILE A 477 2.97 -23.74 1.01
CA ILE A 477 2.65 -25.17 1.10
C ILE A 477 3.39 -25.82 2.28
N SER A 478 4.66 -25.47 2.51
CA SER A 478 5.42 -25.96 3.66
C SER A 478 4.81 -25.51 4.97
N LEU A 479 4.41 -24.23 5.08
CA LEU A 479 3.70 -23.69 6.24
C LEU A 479 2.33 -24.36 6.43
N MET A 480 1.62 -24.69 5.34
CA MET A 480 0.32 -25.39 5.39
C MET A 480 0.46 -26.81 5.94
N LYS A 481 1.48 -27.55 5.52
CA LYS A 481 1.75 -28.91 6.04
C LYS A 481 2.02 -28.92 7.55
N ASN A 482 2.45 -27.80 8.11
CA ASN A 482 2.75 -27.61 9.55
C ASN A 482 1.70 -26.76 10.28
N HIS A 483 0.49 -26.64 9.71
CA HIS A 483 -0.68 -25.95 10.28
C HIS A 483 -0.47 -24.44 10.59
N ILE A 484 0.52 -23.80 9.96
CA ILE A 484 0.70 -22.33 10.04
C ILE A 484 -0.17 -21.62 8.98
N VAL A 485 -0.50 -22.30 7.87
CA VAL A 485 -1.39 -21.77 6.83
C VAL A 485 -2.57 -22.70 6.67
N PHE A 486 -3.78 -22.14 6.56
CA PHE A 486 -5.02 -22.86 6.24
C PHE A 486 -5.73 -22.23 5.04
N GLU A 487 -6.25 -23.05 4.14
CA GLU A 487 -7.10 -22.60 3.04
C GLU A 487 -8.59 -22.61 3.39
N SER A 488 -8.97 -23.33 4.44
CA SER A 488 -10.35 -23.50 4.88
C SER A 488 -10.53 -22.99 6.32
N PRO A 489 -11.48 -22.06 6.53
CA PRO A 489 -11.86 -21.62 7.88
C PRO A 489 -12.37 -22.77 8.76
N THR A 490 -13.01 -23.77 8.14
CA THR A 490 -13.51 -24.96 8.85
C THR A 490 -12.38 -25.84 9.38
N LEU A 491 -11.35 -26.06 8.55
CA LEU A 491 -10.19 -26.85 8.98
C LEU A 491 -9.41 -26.11 10.07
N LEU A 492 -9.28 -24.79 9.93
CA LEU A 492 -8.67 -23.96 10.97
C LEU A 492 -9.42 -24.08 12.30
N TYR A 493 -10.75 -23.96 12.29
CA TYR A 493 -11.56 -24.07 13.50
C TYR A 493 -11.35 -25.42 14.19
N LYS A 494 -11.48 -26.52 13.44
CA LYS A 494 -11.24 -27.88 13.96
C LYS A 494 -9.84 -28.03 14.57
N PHE A 495 -8.83 -27.45 13.91
CA PHE A 495 -7.46 -27.47 14.42
C PHE A 495 -7.33 -26.70 15.74
N ILE A 496 -7.85 -25.47 15.81
CA ILE A 496 -7.76 -24.66 17.04
C ILE A 496 -8.53 -25.33 18.17
N GLU A 497 -9.75 -25.81 17.91
CA GLU A 497 -10.59 -26.47 18.92
C GLU A 497 -9.88 -27.69 19.51
N LYS A 498 -9.35 -28.56 18.66
CA LYS A 498 -8.62 -29.77 19.08
C LYS A 498 -7.35 -29.43 19.87
N ASN A 499 -6.63 -28.37 19.48
CA ASN A 499 -5.33 -28.05 20.01
C ASN A 499 -5.33 -26.90 21.02
N TRP A 500 -6.50 -26.34 21.40
CA TRP A 500 -6.58 -25.14 22.22
C TRP A 500 -5.73 -25.22 23.50
N LYS A 501 -5.78 -26.35 24.21
CA LYS A 501 -4.98 -26.60 25.42
C LYS A 501 -3.49 -26.74 25.11
N ASN A 502 -3.12 -27.23 23.93
CA ASN A 502 -1.78 -27.62 23.50
C ASN A 502 -1.18 -26.74 22.39
N ILE A 503 -1.68 -25.49 22.22
CA ILE A 503 -1.20 -24.56 21.17
C ILE A 503 0.31 -24.35 21.27
N ASP A 504 0.83 -24.18 22.48
CA ASP A 504 2.26 -23.99 22.70
C ASP A 504 3.08 -25.24 22.32
N LYS A 505 2.58 -26.45 22.62
CA LYS A 505 3.22 -27.70 22.22
C LYS A 505 3.32 -27.84 20.70
N TRP A 506 2.23 -27.52 19.96
CA TRP A 506 2.26 -27.48 18.50
C TRP A 506 3.23 -26.43 17.97
N TRP A 507 3.17 -25.21 18.52
CA TRP A 507 4.01 -24.11 18.03
C TRP A 507 5.50 -24.37 18.23
N HIS A 508 5.89 -24.90 19.38
CA HIS A 508 7.28 -25.21 19.70
C HIS A 508 7.75 -26.58 19.18
N HIS A 509 6.89 -27.31 18.49
CA HIS A 509 7.30 -28.56 17.85
C HIS A 509 8.40 -28.32 16.80
N LYS A 510 9.40 -29.22 16.76
CA LYS A 510 10.60 -29.10 15.91
C LYS A 510 10.27 -28.73 14.46
N ASN A 511 9.30 -29.44 13.83
CA ASN A 511 8.96 -29.22 12.44
C ASN A 511 8.29 -27.85 12.23
N THR A 512 7.41 -27.41 13.12
CA THR A 512 6.78 -26.08 13.07
C THR A 512 7.83 -24.98 13.17
N GLN A 513 8.80 -25.11 14.08
CA GLN A 513 9.88 -24.12 14.22
C GLN A 513 10.85 -24.15 13.05
N LEU A 514 11.12 -25.30 12.42
CA LEU A 514 11.96 -25.38 11.22
C LEU A 514 11.34 -24.63 10.05
N VAL A 515 10.06 -24.86 9.74
CA VAL A 515 9.39 -24.15 8.62
C VAL A 515 9.18 -22.67 8.92
N ARG A 516 8.96 -22.31 10.20
CA ARG A 516 8.95 -20.91 10.63
C ARG A 516 10.29 -20.24 10.36
N LYS A 517 11.41 -20.85 10.74
CA LYS A 517 12.76 -20.33 10.51
C LYS A 517 13.06 -20.19 9.00
N ASP A 518 12.66 -21.17 8.18
CA ASP A 518 12.81 -21.10 6.73
C ASP A 518 12.03 -19.92 6.13
N PHE A 519 10.78 -19.75 6.56
CA PHE A 519 10.00 -18.59 6.16
C PHE A 519 10.68 -17.26 6.54
N LEU A 520 11.14 -17.14 7.78
CA LEU A 520 11.81 -15.93 8.27
C LEU A 520 13.07 -15.64 7.48
N MET A 521 13.93 -16.62 7.26
CA MET A 521 15.17 -16.44 6.52
C MET A 521 14.94 -15.91 5.10
N ASN A 522 13.88 -16.38 4.47
CA ASN A 522 13.59 -16.03 3.09
C ASN A 522 12.85 -14.69 2.94
N TYR A 523 11.96 -14.34 3.89
CA TYR A 523 11.09 -13.18 3.75
C TYR A 523 11.35 -12.05 4.72
N CYS A 524 11.77 -12.34 5.95
CA CYS A 524 11.83 -11.30 6.99
C CYS A 524 12.60 -11.77 8.23
N PHE A 525 13.91 -11.94 8.11
CA PHE A 525 14.69 -12.27 9.31
C PHE A 525 14.87 -11.04 10.23
N GLU A 526 14.91 -11.29 11.52
CA GLU A 526 15.19 -10.25 12.52
C GLU A 526 16.64 -9.78 12.40
N ASN A 527 16.83 -8.47 12.37
CA ASN A 527 18.15 -7.83 12.44
C ASN A 527 18.19 -6.85 13.61
N LYS A 528 18.86 -7.25 14.69
CA LYS A 528 19.03 -6.45 15.91
C LYS A 528 19.97 -5.26 15.71
N ASN A 529 20.80 -5.29 14.69
CA ASN A 529 21.87 -4.29 14.44
C ASN A 529 21.63 -3.47 13.17
N LEU A 530 20.37 -3.12 12.85
CA LEU A 530 20.00 -2.39 11.65
C LEU A 530 20.83 -1.10 11.44
N ASN A 531 21.02 -0.32 12.50
CA ASN A 531 21.72 0.96 12.42
C ASN A 531 23.21 0.77 12.09
N ALA A 532 23.86 -0.22 12.69
CA ALA A 532 25.27 -0.53 12.38
C ALA A 532 25.41 -1.05 10.95
N HIS A 533 24.49 -1.93 10.52
CA HIS A 533 24.47 -2.46 9.16
C HIS A 533 24.29 -1.33 8.12
N LEU A 534 23.36 -0.41 8.35
CA LEU A 534 23.14 0.75 7.49
C LEU A 534 24.37 1.67 7.45
N SER A 535 25.00 1.92 8.61
CA SER A 535 26.24 2.71 8.70
C SER A 535 27.36 2.10 7.85
N ASN A 536 27.57 0.80 7.97
CA ASN A 536 28.58 0.08 7.20
C ASN A 536 28.29 0.11 5.70
N LEU A 537 27.03 -0.05 5.29
CA LEU A 537 26.63 0.07 3.90
C LEU A 537 26.99 1.45 3.31
N ILE A 538 26.68 2.52 4.04
CA ILE A 538 26.94 3.87 3.56
C ILE A 538 28.46 4.17 3.52
N LYS A 539 29.22 3.69 4.51
CA LYS A 539 30.68 3.79 4.49
C LYS A 539 31.28 3.06 3.28
N LYS A 540 30.85 1.84 3.02
CA LYS A 540 31.31 1.04 1.86
C LYS A 540 31.02 1.77 0.55
N THR A 541 29.80 2.29 0.37
CA THR A 541 29.41 3.01 -0.86
C THR A 541 30.15 4.32 -1.07
N ASN A 542 30.64 4.96 0.00
CA ASN A 542 31.52 6.13 -0.09
C ASN A 542 32.95 5.77 -0.48
N LEU A 543 33.46 4.62 -0.03
CA LEU A 543 34.81 4.14 -0.37
C LEU A 543 34.90 3.70 -1.83
N GLU A 544 33.87 3.04 -2.37
CA GLU A 544 33.79 2.65 -3.79
C GLU A 544 33.88 3.89 -4.71
N ARG A 545 33.34 5.02 -4.28
CA ARG A 545 33.38 6.26 -5.05
C ARG A 545 34.79 6.91 -5.04
N ARG A 546 35.59 6.70 -3.99
CA ARG A 546 36.97 7.21 -3.93
C ARG A 546 37.95 6.42 -4.81
N LYS A 547 37.61 5.17 -5.15
CA LYS A 547 38.43 4.31 -6.03
C LYS A 547 38.08 4.48 -7.51
N SER A 548 36.99 5.15 -7.86
CA SER A 548 36.55 5.43 -9.23
C SER A 548 36.93 6.85 -9.73
N PHE A 549 37.77 7.56 -8.99
CA PHE A 549 38.49 8.77 -9.34
C PHE A 549 39.99 8.48 -9.22
#